data_55885751e506a38432cc87c39593c53b
#
_entry.id   55885751e506a38432cc87c39593c53b
#
_cell.length_a   1.000
_cell.length_b   1.000
_cell.length_c   1.000
_cell.angle_alpha   90.00
_cell.angle_beta   90.00
_cell.angle_gamma   90.00
#
_symmetry.space_group_name_H-M   'P 1'
#
loop_
_entity.id
_entity.type
_entity.pdbx_description
1 polymer ?
#
loop_
_entity_poly.entity_id
_entity_poly.type
_entity_poly.pdbx_seq_one_letter_code
_entity_poly.pdbx_strand_id
1 'polypeptide(L)'
;MDRQVSDPAMTGDPGGTVDFRLWPPVAIGAPLLVGWVATTAWGDPVDLGGWRVPVGVALLLFFILWNGWSLWLFGRHRTGLLPGQAAEALIDEGPYRISRNPLYVGLLALYLALALLAPSFWALVLFPAAVLLVLWGAICPEERYLHERFGAPYDDYTKRVRRWL
;
A
#
# COMPACT_ATOMS: atom_id res chain seq x y z
N MET A 1 51.73 -13.30 -13.90
CA MET A 1 50.80 -13.10 -15.04
C MET A 1 49.41 -13.51 -14.53
N ASP A 2 48.87 -12.69 -13.60
CA ASP A 2 47.58 -12.93 -12.91
C ASP A 2 46.45 -12.32 -13.74
N ARG A 3 45.58 -13.18 -14.25
CA ARG A 3 44.31 -12.78 -14.84
C ARG A 3 43.32 -12.56 -13.69
N GLN A 4 43.11 -11.31 -13.33
CA GLN A 4 41.91 -10.92 -12.59
C GLN A 4 40.70 -11.21 -13.49
N VAL A 5 39.97 -12.26 -13.11
CA VAL A 5 38.62 -12.50 -13.62
C VAL A 5 37.71 -11.46 -12.96
N SER A 6 37.40 -10.42 -13.70
CA SER A 6 36.38 -9.44 -13.32
C SER A 6 35.02 -10.16 -13.44
N ASP A 7 34.39 -10.38 -12.28
CA ASP A 7 33.04 -10.90 -12.16
C ASP A 7 32.04 -9.83 -12.61
N PRO A 8 31.23 -10.01 -13.68
CA PRO A 8 30.33 -8.98 -14.21
C PRO A 8 28.97 -8.90 -13.49
N ALA A 9 28.84 -9.43 -12.25
CA ALA A 9 27.54 -9.62 -11.60
C ALA A 9 27.18 -8.60 -10.53
N MET A 10 27.88 -7.45 -10.43
CA MET A 10 27.59 -6.39 -9.44
C MET A 10 27.37 -5.02 -10.07
N THR A 11 26.48 -4.91 -11.06
CA THR A 11 26.02 -3.61 -11.58
C THR A 11 24.55 -3.35 -11.25
N GLY A 12 24.13 -3.66 -10.03
CA GLY A 12 22.92 -3.10 -9.44
C GLY A 12 23.32 -1.84 -8.67
N ASP A 13 22.77 -0.71 -9.04
CA ASP A 13 22.91 0.55 -8.29
C ASP A 13 22.46 0.30 -6.84
N PRO A 14 23.34 0.36 -5.81
CA PRO A 14 22.97 0.09 -4.42
C PRO A 14 22.04 1.17 -3.83
N GLY A 15 21.71 2.20 -4.58
CA GLY A 15 20.80 3.29 -4.22
C GLY A 15 19.47 3.29 -4.95
N GLY A 16 19.15 2.24 -5.73
CA GLY A 16 17.88 2.14 -6.45
C GLY A 16 16.66 2.31 -5.55
N THR A 17 15.70 3.10 -5.99
CA THR A 17 14.46 3.41 -5.28
C THR A 17 13.29 2.76 -6.00
N VAL A 18 12.15 2.59 -5.30
CA VAL A 18 10.93 2.07 -5.95
C VAL A 18 10.45 3.04 -7.03
N ASP A 19 10.39 2.55 -8.27
CA ASP A 19 9.77 3.29 -9.37
C ASP A 19 8.28 2.93 -9.44
N PHE A 20 7.45 3.75 -8.78
CA PHE A 20 6.00 3.58 -8.79
C PHE A 20 5.42 3.92 -10.16
N ARG A 21 4.65 3.01 -10.75
CA ARG A 21 3.89 3.28 -11.98
C ARG A 21 2.78 4.30 -11.75
N LEU A 22 2.22 4.30 -10.54
CA LEU A 22 1.22 5.27 -10.10
C LEU A 22 1.48 5.58 -8.63
N TRP A 23 1.54 6.87 -8.32
CA TRP A 23 1.75 7.31 -6.94
C TRP A 23 0.58 6.86 -6.04
N PRO A 24 0.82 6.18 -4.89
CA PRO A 24 -0.22 5.57 -4.07
C PRO A 24 -1.38 6.50 -3.68
N PRO A 25 -1.16 7.76 -3.27
CA PRO A 25 -2.25 8.69 -3.00
C PRO A 25 -3.17 8.95 -4.20
N VAL A 26 -2.63 8.94 -5.42
CA VAL A 26 -3.44 9.10 -6.65
C VAL A 26 -4.24 7.83 -6.94
N ALA A 27 -3.63 6.65 -6.75
CA ALA A 27 -4.30 5.36 -6.95
C ALA A 27 -5.55 5.21 -6.06
N ILE A 28 -5.52 5.79 -4.86
CA ILE A 28 -6.62 5.76 -3.89
C ILE A 28 -7.54 6.97 -4.04
N GLY A 29 -6.97 8.17 -4.14
CA GLY A 29 -7.72 9.41 -4.15
C GLY A 29 -8.54 9.63 -5.41
N ALA A 30 -8.03 9.24 -6.58
CA ALA A 30 -8.74 9.48 -7.84
C ALA A 30 -10.07 8.73 -7.92
N PRO A 31 -10.16 7.39 -7.67
CA PRO A 31 -11.46 6.70 -7.65
C PRO A 31 -12.42 7.26 -6.60
N LEU A 32 -11.91 7.65 -5.41
CA LEU A 32 -12.72 8.24 -4.36
C LEU A 32 -13.34 9.57 -4.81
N LEU A 33 -12.53 10.46 -5.37
CA LEU A 33 -12.99 11.75 -5.90
C LEU A 33 -13.99 11.58 -7.05
N VAL A 34 -13.72 10.65 -7.98
CA VAL A 34 -14.65 10.33 -9.09
C VAL A 34 -15.99 9.86 -8.53
N GLY A 35 -15.97 9.01 -7.49
CA GLY A 35 -17.18 8.56 -6.81
C GLY A 35 -17.98 9.72 -6.20
N TRP A 36 -17.32 10.64 -5.49
CA TRP A 36 -18.00 11.82 -4.93
C TRP A 36 -18.54 12.78 -6.00
N VAL A 37 -17.79 12.99 -7.09
CA VAL A 37 -18.28 13.76 -8.23
C VAL A 37 -19.52 13.09 -8.85
N ALA A 38 -19.51 11.78 -8.99
CA ALA A 38 -20.66 11.03 -9.48
C ALA A 38 -21.89 11.17 -8.54
N THR A 39 -21.68 11.09 -7.23
CA THR A 39 -22.72 11.35 -6.22
C THR A 39 -23.31 12.74 -6.37
N THR A 40 -22.49 13.78 -6.58
CA THR A 40 -22.98 15.16 -6.74
C THR A 40 -23.69 15.37 -8.08
N ALA A 41 -23.28 14.67 -9.14
CA ALA A 41 -23.83 14.83 -10.48
C ALA A 41 -25.13 14.05 -10.69
N TRP A 42 -25.22 12.82 -10.15
CA TRP A 42 -26.33 11.89 -10.42
C TRP A 42 -27.11 11.48 -9.17
N GLY A 43 -26.66 11.89 -7.98
CA GLY A 43 -27.18 11.40 -6.71
C GLY A 43 -26.73 9.97 -6.41
N ASP A 44 -27.01 9.51 -5.20
CA ASP A 44 -26.81 8.11 -4.82
C ASP A 44 -28.09 7.31 -5.04
N PRO A 45 -28.03 6.17 -5.76
CA PRO A 45 -29.21 5.34 -6.02
C PRO A 45 -29.69 4.57 -4.78
N VAL A 46 -28.87 4.49 -3.74
CA VAL A 46 -29.14 3.73 -2.51
C VAL A 46 -28.79 4.57 -1.29
N ASP A 47 -29.73 4.71 -0.36
CA ASP A 47 -29.45 5.22 0.98
C ASP A 47 -28.68 4.17 1.80
N LEU A 48 -27.48 4.49 2.21
CA LEU A 48 -26.61 3.60 2.98
C LEU A 48 -27.09 3.43 4.45
N GLY A 49 -28.05 4.23 4.90
CA GLY A 49 -28.61 4.14 6.25
C GLY A 49 -27.64 4.51 7.38
N GLY A 50 -28.09 4.32 8.61
CA GLY A 50 -27.35 4.74 9.82
C GLY A 50 -26.12 3.88 10.15
N TRP A 51 -26.08 2.61 9.71
CA TRP A 51 -24.96 1.70 9.97
C TRP A 51 -23.61 2.17 9.40
N ARG A 52 -23.64 3.03 8.39
CA ARG A 52 -22.44 3.58 7.73
C ARG A 52 -21.52 4.34 8.69
N VAL A 53 -22.11 5.04 9.66
CA VAL A 53 -21.34 5.86 10.61
C VAL A 53 -20.50 4.99 11.55
N PRO A 54 -21.05 4.03 12.31
CA PRO A 54 -20.23 3.19 13.19
C PRO A 54 -19.21 2.36 12.41
N VAL A 55 -19.55 1.85 11.24
CA VAL A 55 -18.59 1.10 10.40
C VAL A 55 -17.50 2.01 9.86
N GLY A 56 -17.85 3.19 9.34
CA GLY A 56 -16.88 4.17 8.86
C GLY A 56 -15.91 4.63 9.95
N VAL A 57 -16.42 4.88 11.17
CA VAL A 57 -15.59 5.21 12.33
C VAL A 57 -14.67 4.05 12.70
N ALA A 58 -15.17 2.81 12.73
CA ALA A 58 -14.34 1.64 13.01
C ALA A 58 -13.20 1.45 12.00
N LEU A 59 -13.49 1.63 10.71
CA LEU A 59 -12.47 1.58 9.64
C LEU A 59 -11.45 2.71 9.75
N LEU A 60 -11.88 3.92 10.14
CA LEU A 60 -10.99 5.05 10.36
C LEU A 60 -10.06 4.80 11.56
N LEU A 61 -10.59 4.27 12.66
CA LEU A 61 -9.78 3.88 13.82
C LEU A 61 -8.81 2.74 13.47
N PHE A 62 -9.27 1.75 12.70
CA PHE A 62 -8.40 0.69 12.19
C PHE A 62 -7.25 1.28 11.36
N PHE A 63 -7.54 2.18 10.42
CA PHE A 63 -6.51 2.86 9.64
C PHE A 63 -5.49 3.57 10.54
N ILE A 64 -5.95 4.37 11.50
CA ILE A 64 -5.07 5.15 12.39
C ILE A 64 -4.14 4.21 13.19
N LEU A 65 -4.71 3.19 13.82
CA LEU A 65 -3.95 2.28 14.67
C LEU A 65 -3.01 1.38 13.85
N TRP A 66 -3.51 0.82 12.75
CA TRP A 66 -2.77 -0.10 11.90
C TRP A 66 -1.64 0.58 11.16
N ASN A 67 -1.92 1.71 10.50
CA ASN A 67 -0.87 2.47 9.82
C ASN A 67 0.07 3.17 10.80
N GLY A 68 -0.44 3.69 11.91
CA GLY A 68 0.39 4.24 12.98
C GLY A 68 1.41 3.23 13.49
N TRP A 69 0.98 1.99 13.74
CA TRP A 69 1.89 0.90 14.13
C TRP A 69 2.89 0.56 13.01
N SER A 70 2.42 0.44 11.77
CA SER A 70 3.28 0.17 10.61
C SER A 70 4.36 1.25 10.43
N LEU A 71 3.96 2.53 10.51
CA LEU A 71 4.86 3.68 10.40
C LEU A 71 5.86 3.77 11.56
N TRP A 72 5.41 3.44 12.77
CA TRP A 72 6.29 3.40 13.94
C TRP A 72 7.42 2.37 13.76
N LEU A 73 7.14 1.22 13.14
CA LEU A 73 8.16 0.21 12.83
C LEU A 73 9.19 0.73 11.82
N PHE A 74 8.78 1.50 10.80
CA PHE A 74 9.74 2.15 9.89
C PHE A 74 10.68 3.10 10.64
N GLY A 75 10.15 3.93 11.53
CA GLY A 75 10.97 4.81 12.36
C GLY A 75 11.93 4.04 13.27
N ARG A 76 11.47 2.92 13.86
CA ARG A 76 12.28 2.07 14.73
C ARG A 76 13.43 1.39 13.98
N HIS A 77 13.19 0.89 12.77
CA HIS A 77 14.18 0.21 11.93
C HIS A 77 15.02 1.18 11.07
N ARG A 78 14.77 2.50 11.16
CA ARG A 78 15.45 3.54 10.37
C ARG A 78 15.49 3.26 8.88
N THR A 79 14.49 2.54 8.36
CA THR A 79 14.37 2.21 6.94
C THR A 79 13.55 3.28 6.21
N GLY A 80 13.83 3.49 4.91
CA GLY A 80 13.19 4.53 4.12
C GLY A 80 11.69 4.33 3.97
N LEU A 81 10.92 5.38 4.23
CA LEU A 81 9.46 5.39 4.23
C LEU A 81 8.89 6.10 2.98
N LEU A 82 9.68 6.98 2.40
CA LEU A 82 9.23 7.82 1.29
C LEU A 82 9.65 7.23 -0.06
N PRO A 83 8.84 7.47 -1.12
CA PRO A 83 9.26 7.21 -2.48
C PRO A 83 10.60 7.90 -2.74
N GLY A 84 11.57 7.16 -3.24
CA GLY A 84 12.93 7.68 -3.44
C GLY A 84 13.92 7.40 -2.30
N GLN A 85 13.51 6.70 -1.24
CA GLN A 85 14.41 6.19 -0.21
C GLN A 85 14.64 4.69 -0.38
N ALA A 86 15.90 4.27 -0.28
CA ALA A 86 16.24 2.85 -0.34
C ALA A 86 15.76 2.12 0.93
N ALA A 87 15.21 0.91 0.77
CA ALA A 87 14.91 0.05 1.90
C ALA A 87 16.23 -0.46 2.51
N GLU A 88 16.49 -0.10 3.77
CA GLU A 88 17.71 -0.51 4.48
C GLU A 88 17.52 -1.83 5.24
N ALA A 89 16.28 -2.16 5.62
CA ALA A 89 15.93 -3.37 6.35
C ALA A 89 14.61 -3.96 5.87
N LEU A 90 14.52 -5.29 5.84
CA LEU A 90 13.26 -6.01 5.65
C LEU A 90 12.56 -6.12 7.00
N ILE A 91 11.38 -5.48 7.14
CA ILE A 91 10.57 -5.55 8.35
C ILE A 91 9.65 -6.77 8.23
N ASP A 92 9.70 -7.67 9.21
CA ASP A 92 8.86 -8.88 9.28
C ASP A 92 8.14 -9.03 10.64
N GLU A 93 7.94 -7.92 11.35
CA GLU A 93 7.26 -7.87 12.65
C GLU A 93 5.98 -7.02 12.62
N GLY A 94 5.15 -7.15 13.69
CA GLY A 94 3.89 -6.41 13.82
C GLY A 94 2.94 -6.66 12.64
N PRO A 95 2.36 -5.61 12.03
CA PRO A 95 1.47 -5.73 10.88
C PRO A 95 2.12 -6.44 9.68
N TYR A 96 3.47 -6.38 9.52
CA TYR A 96 4.21 -7.05 8.47
C TYR A 96 4.30 -8.58 8.62
N ARG A 97 3.93 -9.14 9.77
CA ARG A 97 3.74 -10.60 9.96
C ARG A 97 2.40 -11.09 9.42
N ILE A 98 1.43 -10.19 9.25
CA ILE A 98 0.06 -10.51 8.83
C ILE A 98 -0.10 -10.24 7.33
N SER A 99 0.41 -9.09 6.88
CA SER A 99 0.35 -8.65 5.49
C SER A 99 1.73 -8.15 5.04
N ARG A 100 2.10 -8.44 3.80
CA ARG A 100 3.32 -7.85 3.20
C ARG A 100 3.14 -6.36 2.85
N ASN A 101 1.89 -5.92 2.77
CA ASN A 101 1.51 -4.58 2.32
C ASN A 101 0.60 -3.87 3.35
N PRO A 102 0.95 -3.82 4.65
CA PRO A 102 0.04 -3.35 5.68
C PRO A 102 -0.36 -1.87 5.51
N LEU A 103 0.55 -1.03 5.01
CA LEU A 103 0.22 0.39 4.76
C LEU A 103 -0.91 0.53 3.72
N TYR A 104 -0.88 -0.29 2.66
CA TYR A 104 -1.94 -0.26 1.64
C TYR A 104 -3.26 -0.85 2.15
N VAL A 105 -3.22 -1.87 3.01
CA VAL A 105 -4.42 -2.40 3.70
C VAL A 105 -5.09 -1.28 4.49
N GLY A 106 -4.33 -0.52 5.27
CA GLY A 106 -4.88 0.60 6.03
C GLY A 106 -5.38 1.73 5.13
N LEU A 107 -4.67 2.07 4.05
CA LEU A 107 -5.14 3.09 3.10
C LEU A 107 -6.43 2.69 2.38
N LEU A 108 -6.63 1.41 2.07
CA LEU A 108 -7.90 0.90 1.54
C LEU A 108 -9.02 0.94 2.59
N ALA A 109 -8.70 0.68 3.86
CA ALA A 109 -9.65 0.88 4.95
C ALA A 109 -10.04 2.37 5.11
N LEU A 110 -9.08 3.29 4.97
CA LEU A 110 -9.35 4.73 4.94
C LEU A 110 -10.27 5.11 3.77
N TYR A 111 -10.02 4.57 2.58
CA TYR A 111 -10.92 4.77 1.43
C TYR A 111 -12.36 4.44 1.77
N LEU A 112 -12.59 3.21 2.31
CA LEU A 112 -13.92 2.77 2.71
C LEU A 112 -14.50 3.63 3.84
N ALA A 113 -13.68 4.02 4.82
CA ALA A 113 -14.11 4.93 5.89
C ALA A 113 -14.64 6.24 5.32
N LEU A 114 -13.89 6.86 4.40
CA LEU A 114 -14.27 8.13 3.78
C LEU A 114 -15.53 7.99 2.90
N ALA A 115 -15.63 6.90 2.12
CA ALA A 115 -16.81 6.63 1.30
C ALA A 115 -18.09 6.39 2.12
N LEU A 116 -17.97 5.94 3.39
CA LEU A 116 -19.08 5.74 4.31
C LEU A 116 -19.40 6.99 5.14
N LEU A 117 -18.39 7.72 5.61
CA LEU A 117 -18.58 8.90 6.48
C LEU A 117 -19.02 10.13 5.69
N ALA A 118 -18.45 10.36 4.50
CA ALA A 118 -18.96 11.27 3.49
C ALA A 118 -19.65 10.42 2.41
N PRO A 119 -20.93 10.04 2.60
CA PRO A 119 -21.52 8.91 1.91
C PRO A 119 -21.51 9.09 0.42
N SER A 120 -21.04 8.07 -0.28
CA SER A 120 -21.06 7.97 -1.73
C SER A 120 -21.15 6.51 -2.14
N PHE A 121 -22.30 6.13 -2.67
CA PHE A 121 -22.51 4.81 -3.28
C PHE A 121 -21.52 4.57 -4.41
N TRP A 122 -21.29 5.57 -5.25
CA TRP A 122 -20.37 5.48 -6.39
C TRP A 122 -18.92 5.28 -5.97
N ALA A 123 -18.48 5.90 -4.85
CA ALA A 123 -17.16 5.64 -4.29
C ALA A 123 -17.03 4.18 -3.83
N LEU A 124 -18.06 3.60 -3.21
CA LEU A 124 -18.06 2.17 -2.85
C LEU A 124 -18.00 1.27 -4.08
N VAL A 125 -18.72 1.60 -5.16
CA VAL A 125 -18.67 0.87 -6.44
C VAL A 125 -17.27 0.93 -7.07
N LEU A 126 -16.55 2.06 -6.92
CA LEU A 126 -15.19 2.24 -7.45
C LEU A 126 -14.09 1.65 -6.55
N PHE A 127 -14.42 1.12 -5.39
CA PHE A 127 -13.43 0.50 -4.50
C PHE A 127 -12.60 -0.61 -5.15
N PRO A 128 -13.16 -1.57 -5.93
CA PRO A 128 -12.35 -2.55 -6.64
C PRO A 128 -11.36 -1.93 -7.61
N ALA A 129 -11.73 -0.84 -8.28
CA ALA A 129 -10.80 -0.11 -9.15
C ALA A 129 -9.64 0.50 -8.35
N ALA A 130 -9.89 1.08 -7.17
CA ALA A 130 -8.84 1.56 -6.27
C ALA A 130 -7.90 0.43 -5.85
N VAL A 131 -8.42 -0.76 -5.50
CA VAL A 131 -7.61 -1.94 -5.16
C VAL A 131 -6.70 -2.34 -6.33
N LEU A 132 -7.24 -2.39 -7.55
CA LEU A 132 -6.46 -2.76 -8.75
C LEU A 132 -5.39 -1.71 -9.09
N LEU A 133 -5.71 -0.42 -8.95
CA LEU A 133 -4.76 0.66 -9.19
C LEU A 133 -3.60 0.64 -8.17
N VAL A 134 -3.89 0.39 -6.89
CA VAL A 134 -2.87 0.23 -5.85
C VAL A 134 -2.02 -1.01 -6.14
N LEU A 135 -2.65 -2.14 -6.48
CA LEU A 135 -1.94 -3.39 -6.77
C LEU A 135 -0.97 -3.21 -7.95
N TRP A 136 -1.47 -2.69 -9.07
CA TRP A 136 -0.67 -2.53 -10.29
C TRP A 136 0.33 -1.38 -10.18
N GLY A 137 -0.10 -0.26 -9.61
CA GLY A 137 0.64 1.00 -9.62
C GLY A 137 1.72 1.09 -8.54
N ALA A 138 1.48 0.45 -7.39
CA ALA A 138 2.34 0.57 -6.21
C ALA A 138 2.88 -0.78 -5.73
N ILE A 139 2.01 -1.74 -5.40
CA ILE A 139 2.43 -2.99 -4.75
C ILE A 139 3.33 -3.83 -5.67
N CYS A 140 2.94 -4.05 -6.94
CA CYS A 140 3.74 -4.88 -7.85
C CYS A 140 5.14 -4.30 -8.12
N PRO A 141 5.31 -2.98 -8.35
CA PRO A 141 6.64 -2.37 -8.43
C PRO A 141 7.44 -2.50 -7.14
N GLU A 142 6.82 -2.28 -5.98
CA GLU A 142 7.49 -2.37 -4.67
C GLU A 142 7.94 -3.81 -4.37
N GLU A 143 7.09 -4.82 -4.60
CA GLU A 143 7.45 -6.23 -4.42
C GLU A 143 8.60 -6.63 -5.33
N ARG A 144 8.67 -6.13 -6.58
CA ARG A 144 9.80 -6.38 -7.49
C ARG A 144 11.08 -5.76 -6.94
N TYR A 145 11.02 -4.51 -6.54
CA TYR A 145 12.15 -3.82 -5.93
C TYR A 145 12.68 -4.54 -4.69
N LEU A 146 11.79 -4.97 -3.79
CA LEU A 146 12.17 -5.70 -2.58
C LEU A 146 12.79 -7.06 -2.90
N HIS A 147 12.31 -7.76 -3.93
CA HIS A 147 12.89 -9.00 -4.41
C HIS A 147 14.32 -8.78 -4.97
N GLU A 148 14.50 -7.75 -5.79
CA GLU A 148 15.81 -7.39 -6.35
C GLU A 148 16.79 -6.94 -5.25
N ARG A 149 16.30 -6.22 -4.24
CA ARG A 149 17.10 -5.65 -3.15
C ARG A 149 17.53 -6.69 -2.12
N PHE A 150 16.64 -7.57 -1.73
CA PHE A 150 16.85 -8.51 -0.61
C PHE A 150 17.01 -9.98 -1.07
N GLY A 151 16.58 -10.37 -2.26
CA GLY A 151 16.73 -11.73 -2.79
C GLY A 151 16.08 -12.80 -1.90
N ALA A 152 16.86 -13.85 -1.57
CA ALA A 152 16.38 -15.00 -0.81
C ALA A 152 15.69 -14.69 0.53
N PRO A 153 16.16 -13.75 1.37
CA PRO A 153 15.42 -13.30 2.55
C PRO A 153 13.99 -12.81 2.27
N TYR A 154 13.80 -12.07 1.16
CA TYR A 154 12.47 -11.63 0.77
C TYR A 154 11.62 -12.79 0.24
N ASP A 155 12.20 -13.73 -0.52
CA ASP A 155 11.50 -14.93 -1.00
C ASP A 155 11.00 -15.78 0.18
N ASP A 156 11.80 -15.98 1.21
CA ASP A 156 11.40 -16.70 2.40
C ASP A 156 10.32 -15.97 3.21
N TYR A 157 10.36 -14.64 3.23
CA TYR A 157 9.28 -13.83 3.80
C TYR A 157 7.97 -14.00 3.02
N THR A 158 8.01 -14.00 1.67
CA THR A 158 6.80 -14.16 0.84
C THR A 158 6.14 -15.52 0.97
N LYS A 159 6.88 -16.58 1.33
CA LYS A 159 6.33 -17.91 1.62
C LYS A 159 5.53 -17.97 2.92
N ARG A 160 5.87 -17.12 3.89
CA ARG A 160 5.29 -17.11 5.24
C ARG A 160 4.15 -16.10 5.39
N VAL A 161 4.23 -14.98 4.68
CA VAL A 161 3.31 -13.84 4.84
C VAL A 161 2.55 -13.60 3.53
N ARG A 162 1.23 -13.42 3.63
CA ARG A 162 0.38 -13.14 2.45
C ARG A 162 0.55 -11.71 1.95
N ARG A 163 0.16 -11.46 0.69
CA ARG A 163 0.19 -10.12 0.11
C ARG A 163 -0.78 -9.18 0.82
N TRP A 164 -1.97 -9.68 1.14
CA TRP A 164 -3.03 -8.94 1.83
C TRP A 164 -3.18 -9.47 3.27
N LEU A 165 -4.31 -9.98 3.65
CA LEU A 165 -4.62 -10.53 4.99
C LEU A 165 -4.77 -12.06 4.96
#